data_f6e1f32fefa78bb3dbe67a275d26fa59
#
_entry.id   f6e1f32fefa78bb3dbe67a275d26fa59
#
_cell.length_a   1.000
_cell.length_b   1.000
_cell.length_c   1.000
_cell.angle_alpha   90.00
_cell.angle_beta   90.00
_cell.angle_gamma   90.00
#
_symmetry.space_group_name_H-M   'P 1'
#
loop_
_entity.id
_entity.type
_entity.pdbx_description
1 polymer ?
#
loop_
_entity_poly.entity_id
_entity_poly.type
_entity_poly.pdbx_seq_one_letter_code
_entity_poly.pdbx_strand_id
1 'polypeptide(L)'
;MKYGFVKVAAATPIIRVSDCKKNTDAIIAQIKEANIEGAALVNFPELCITGYTCSDLFLQQTLLKTAESSVYRIIEETKNLDIISVVGVPVAFREALYNCAAVIFKGKLLALVPKANIPNYSEFYEARHYTSGKNTDFEIEYAGRKTVLTDKVLFQNKNMPDFTIGVEVCEDLWVAESPSIALAKSGATVICNPSTSDDTIGKAEYRRSLVRMQSGKLCCAYIYTDSGFGESTTDTVYSAQNIICENASLLSESERFTTGITYADIDVQKLMGERRRMSTFCYDNENIRRIYFDMPLTDTKLSRKFEQTPFVPSAKDDLSRRCKEIITMQATGLATRLAHTGIKNVVLGLSGGLDSTLALIVCVHAFDMLGIDRKNIHTVTMPCFGTTKRTKSNAEKLAEAYNVSFEEINITAAVRQHFIDIKHDESVTDITYENSQARERTKILMNLSNKYGGLVIGTGDLSELALGWATYNGDHMSMYAVNVSIPKTLVRYLTAYEAEISEGELKTVLLDVLDTPVSPELLPPDKNGEIAQKTEDVVGPYELHDFFLYYFVRFGFTPSKIYYLAKHSFAGKYNNDTIKKWLVTFLKRFFSQQFKRSCLPDGPKVGSVTLSPRSDWRMPSDASVRIWLDELENQ
;
A
#
# COMPACT_ATOMS: atom_id res chain seq x y z
N MET A 1 5.62 -13.82 13.24
CA MET A 1 6.59 -13.02 12.48
C MET A 1 6.89 -13.61 11.09
N LYS A 2 6.20 -14.67 10.71
CA LYS A 2 6.28 -15.23 9.36
C LYS A 2 5.93 -14.15 8.32
N TYR A 3 6.64 -14.12 7.22
CA TYR A 3 6.49 -13.11 6.15
C TYR A 3 6.75 -11.66 6.56
N GLY A 4 7.46 -11.41 7.67
CA GLY A 4 7.82 -10.06 8.11
C GLY A 4 6.72 -9.30 8.86
N PHE A 5 5.61 -9.94 9.19
CA PHE A 5 4.57 -9.33 10.01
C PHE A 5 4.92 -9.43 11.49
N VAL A 6 4.90 -8.28 12.17
CA VAL A 6 5.15 -8.16 13.61
C VAL A 6 3.97 -7.44 14.25
N LYS A 7 3.32 -8.06 15.23
CA LYS A 7 2.31 -7.39 16.03
C LYS A 7 3.00 -6.50 17.06
N VAL A 8 2.58 -5.23 17.10
CA VAL A 8 3.08 -4.22 18.02
C VAL A 8 1.93 -3.59 18.82
N ALA A 9 2.24 -3.05 19.97
CA ALA A 9 1.27 -2.44 20.87
C ALA A 9 1.73 -1.06 21.35
N ALA A 10 0.79 -0.11 21.44
CA ALA A 10 0.91 1.15 22.14
C ALA A 10 -0.05 1.10 23.35
N ALA A 11 0.47 1.15 24.57
CA ALA A 11 -0.29 0.88 25.78
C ALA A 11 -0.28 2.09 26.71
N THR A 12 -1.47 2.62 27.03
CA THR A 12 -1.64 3.71 28.00
C THR A 12 -2.31 3.18 29.27
N PRO A 13 -1.55 2.98 30.37
CA PRO A 13 -2.13 2.57 31.65
C PRO A 13 -2.85 3.73 32.34
N ILE A 14 -3.80 3.42 33.21
CA ILE A 14 -4.29 4.35 34.20
C ILE A 14 -3.20 4.51 35.25
N ILE A 15 -2.68 5.73 35.40
CA ILE A 15 -1.62 6.03 36.35
C ILE A 15 -2.12 6.83 37.54
N ARG A 16 -1.25 6.99 38.54
CA ARG A 16 -1.36 7.99 39.60
C ARG A 16 -0.03 8.69 39.78
N VAL A 17 -0.05 9.99 39.75
CA VAL A 17 1.16 10.81 39.93
C VAL A 17 1.88 10.40 41.23
N SER A 18 3.17 10.10 41.15
CA SER A 18 4.10 9.63 42.21
C SER A 18 3.79 8.26 42.84
N ASP A 19 2.73 7.55 42.43
CA ASP A 19 2.43 6.20 42.90
C ASP A 19 3.09 5.13 42.03
N CYS A 20 4.43 5.07 42.05
CA CYS A 20 5.20 4.14 41.24
C CYS A 20 4.75 2.67 41.39
N LYS A 21 4.28 2.27 42.56
CA LYS A 21 3.86 0.87 42.81
C LYS A 21 2.62 0.53 41.97
N LYS A 22 1.56 1.35 42.05
CA LYS A 22 0.32 1.14 41.30
C LYS A 22 0.56 1.27 39.78
N ASN A 23 1.36 2.24 39.37
CA ASN A 23 1.69 2.43 37.99
C ASN A 23 2.42 1.21 37.43
N THR A 24 3.37 0.64 38.21
CA THR A 24 4.08 -0.58 37.85
C THR A 24 3.14 -1.80 37.75
N ASP A 25 2.16 -1.92 38.64
CA ASP A 25 1.15 -2.99 38.57
C ASP A 25 0.36 -2.92 37.27
N ALA A 26 -0.07 -1.73 36.88
CA ALA A 26 -0.80 -1.48 35.62
C ALA A 26 0.07 -1.76 34.39
N ILE A 27 1.32 -1.31 34.37
CA ILE A 27 2.28 -1.55 33.29
C ILE A 27 2.53 -3.06 33.12
N ILE A 28 2.81 -3.78 34.18
CA ILE A 28 3.04 -5.24 34.15
C ILE A 28 1.80 -5.98 33.63
N ALA A 29 0.60 -5.59 34.08
CA ALA A 29 -0.64 -6.17 33.58
C ALA A 29 -0.80 -6.00 32.07
N GLN A 30 -0.55 -4.81 31.55
CA GLN A 30 -0.64 -4.53 30.11
C GLN A 30 0.47 -5.22 29.30
N ILE A 31 1.70 -5.38 29.84
CA ILE A 31 2.75 -6.19 29.18
C ILE A 31 2.30 -7.64 29.04
N LYS A 32 1.73 -8.22 30.10
CA LYS A 32 1.23 -9.60 30.09
C LYS A 32 0.07 -9.76 29.10
N GLU A 33 -0.85 -8.83 29.07
CA GLU A 33 -1.97 -8.78 28.11
C GLU A 33 -1.47 -8.68 26.67
N ALA A 34 -0.55 -7.76 26.39
CA ALA A 34 0.03 -7.60 25.06
C ALA A 34 0.78 -8.86 24.59
N ASN A 35 1.47 -9.55 25.52
CA ASN A 35 2.14 -10.81 25.21
C ASN A 35 1.13 -11.94 24.89
N ILE A 36 0.01 -12.02 25.60
CA ILE A 36 -1.08 -12.99 25.34
C ILE A 36 -1.69 -12.74 23.96
N GLU A 37 -1.88 -11.48 23.56
CA GLU A 37 -2.36 -11.09 22.24
C GLU A 37 -1.30 -11.28 21.12
N GLY A 38 -0.09 -11.74 21.48
CA GLY A 38 0.99 -12.05 20.54
C GLY A 38 1.77 -10.84 20.05
N ALA A 39 1.74 -9.72 20.78
CA ALA A 39 2.59 -8.58 20.47
C ALA A 39 4.07 -8.90 20.79
N ALA A 40 4.96 -8.55 19.87
CA ALA A 40 6.41 -8.67 20.02
C ALA A 40 7.04 -7.44 20.68
N LEU A 41 6.31 -6.33 20.68
CA LEU A 41 6.75 -5.03 21.17
C LEU A 41 5.57 -4.29 21.78
N VAL A 42 5.76 -3.74 22.99
CA VAL A 42 4.83 -2.80 23.60
C VAL A 42 5.56 -1.53 24.02
N ASN A 43 5.02 -0.39 23.59
CA ASN A 43 5.50 0.94 23.94
C ASN A 43 4.56 1.59 24.95
N PHE A 44 5.10 2.18 26.00
CA PHE A 44 4.38 2.90 27.06
C PHE A 44 4.66 4.40 26.98
N PRO A 45 3.86 5.24 27.67
CA PRO A 45 4.09 6.67 27.72
C PRO A 45 5.41 7.07 28.40
N GLU A 46 5.83 8.27 28.12
CA GLU A 46 6.93 8.96 28.81
C GLU A 46 6.68 9.06 30.31
N LEU A 47 7.71 8.74 31.12
CA LEU A 47 7.67 8.79 32.59
C LEU A 47 6.48 8.05 33.25
N CYS A 48 5.89 7.07 32.58
CA CYS A 48 4.68 6.39 33.03
C CYS A 48 4.83 5.64 34.38
N ILE A 49 6.05 5.35 34.84
CA ILE A 49 6.30 4.77 36.16
C ILE A 49 5.97 5.76 37.26
N THR A 50 6.34 7.01 37.12
CA THR A 50 6.12 8.08 38.11
C THR A 50 4.87 8.89 37.85
N GLY A 51 4.44 9.01 36.61
CA GLY A 51 3.69 10.08 36.02
C GLY A 51 4.63 11.20 35.59
N TYR A 52 4.28 11.85 34.49
CA TYR A 52 5.02 12.99 33.93
C TYR A 52 4.88 14.26 34.79
N THR A 53 3.70 14.45 35.37
CA THR A 53 3.31 15.68 36.08
C THR A 53 3.75 15.71 37.56
N CYS A 54 4.85 15.03 37.89
CA CYS A 54 5.41 15.00 39.25
C CYS A 54 6.09 16.31 39.69
N SER A 55 6.40 17.22 38.76
CA SER A 55 7.04 18.52 39.05
C SER A 55 8.29 18.38 39.96
N ASP A 56 8.44 19.20 40.97
CA ASP A 56 9.60 19.18 41.89
C ASP A 56 9.74 17.90 42.71
N LEU A 57 8.77 16.98 42.66
CA LEU A 57 8.95 15.66 43.25
C LEU A 57 10.05 14.85 42.57
N PHE A 58 10.40 15.14 41.32
CA PHE A 58 11.55 14.56 40.62
C PHE A 58 12.88 14.85 41.31
N LEU A 59 12.95 15.86 42.18
CA LEU A 59 14.14 16.18 43.00
C LEU A 59 14.21 15.32 44.28
N GLN A 60 13.21 14.50 44.53
CA GLN A 60 13.11 13.67 45.75
C GLN A 60 13.72 12.30 45.57
N GLN A 61 14.76 11.98 46.32
CA GLN A 61 15.45 10.69 46.27
C GLN A 61 14.50 9.47 46.47
N THR A 62 13.46 9.65 47.29
CA THR A 62 12.45 8.61 47.52
C THR A 62 11.74 8.23 46.21
N LEU A 63 11.33 9.21 45.40
CA LEU A 63 10.67 8.96 44.11
C LEU A 63 11.60 8.25 43.16
N LEU A 64 12.85 8.73 43.01
CA LEU A 64 13.83 8.16 42.08
C LEU A 64 14.21 6.71 42.43
N LYS A 65 14.46 6.41 43.73
CA LYS A 65 14.76 5.05 44.18
C LYS A 65 13.55 4.12 43.98
N THR A 66 12.34 4.62 44.18
CA THR A 66 11.14 3.82 43.96
C THR A 66 10.90 3.55 42.48
N ALA A 67 11.20 4.51 41.62
CA ALA A 67 11.14 4.34 40.17
C ALA A 67 12.16 3.29 39.67
N GLU A 68 13.39 3.32 40.18
CA GLU A 68 14.41 2.30 39.88
C GLU A 68 13.96 0.90 40.36
N SER A 69 13.44 0.79 41.57
CA SER A 69 12.89 -0.47 42.11
C SER A 69 11.73 -0.99 41.27
N SER A 70 10.94 -0.10 40.68
CA SER A 70 9.84 -0.45 39.78
C SER A 70 10.36 -1.05 38.46
N VAL A 71 11.42 -0.50 37.90
CA VAL A 71 12.09 -1.09 36.71
C VAL A 71 12.62 -2.50 37.04
N TYR A 72 13.28 -2.68 38.17
CA TYR A 72 13.71 -4.00 38.64
C TYR A 72 12.53 -4.99 38.69
N ARG A 73 11.41 -4.57 39.26
CA ARG A 73 10.22 -5.40 39.36
C ARG A 73 9.63 -5.78 38.00
N ILE A 74 9.56 -4.82 37.03
CA ILE A 74 9.12 -5.10 35.66
C ILE A 74 10.04 -6.14 35.01
N ILE A 75 11.37 -6.01 35.16
CA ILE A 75 12.36 -6.96 34.63
C ILE A 75 12.09 -8.39 35.17
N GLU A 76 11.89 -8.54 36.48
CA GLU A 76 11.69 -9.84 37.10
C GLU A 76 10.34 -10.48 36.75
N GLU A 77 9.26 -9.70 36.72
CA GLU A 77 7.92 -10.22 36.48
C GLU A 77 7.64 -10.52 34.98
N THR A 78 8.46 -9.97 34.07
CA THR A 78 8.32 -10.18 32.61
C THR A 78 9.43 -11.04 32.00
N LYS A 79 10.34 -11.60 32.82
CA LYS A 79 11.54 -12.33 32.37
C LYS A 79 11.27 -13.56 31.48
N ASN A 80 10.09 -14.14 31.56
CA ASN A 80 9.70 -15.31 30.79
C ASN A 80 8.81 -14.96 29.55
N LEU A 81 8.61 -13.68 29.25
CA LEU A 81 7.75 -13.24 28.17
C LEU A 81 8.57 -12.93 26.90
N ASP A 82 8.02 -13.27 25.75
CA ASP A 82 8.61 -13.02 24.43
C ASP A 82 8.17 -11.66 23.86
N ILE A 83 8.27 -10.60 24.66
CA ILE A 83 7.87 -9.25 24.29
C ILE A 83 8.92 -8.24 24.73
N ILE A 84 9.29 -7.31 23.85
CA ILE A 84 10.06 -6.12 24.21
C ILE A 84 9.12 -5.08 24.81
N SER A 85 9.51 -4.51 25.96
CA SER A 85 8.78 -3.42 26.60
C SER A 85 9.63 -2.16 26.62
N VAL A 86 9.07 -1.03 26.17
CA VAL A 86 9.67 0.30 26.24
C VAL A 86 8.87 1.12 27.25
N VAL A 87 9.50 1.47 28.38
CA VAL A 87 8.80 2.03 29.56
C VAL A 87 9.46 3.34 29.99
N GLY A 88 8.71 4.41 30.13
CA GLY A 88 9.20 5.74 30.55
C GLY A 88 9.57 5.78 32.04
N VAL A 89 10.79 6.26 32.38
CA VAL A 89 11.31 6.33 33.74
C VAL A 89 12.33 7.47 33.94
N PRO A 90 12.31 8.20 35.07
CA PRO A 90 13.38 9.14 35.42
C PRO A 90 14.62 8.39 35.90
N VAL A 91 15.80 8.77 35.41
CA VAL A 91 17.08 8.13 35.76
C VAL A 91 18.06 9.15 36.28
N ALA A 92 18.44 9.04 37.56
CA ALA A 92 19.52 9.82 38.14
C ALA A 92 20.87 9.11 37.87
N PHE A 93 21.80 9.81 37.25
CA PHE A 93 23.16 9.33 37.03
C PHE A 93 24.16 10.44 37.23
N ARG A 94 25.12 10.24 38.14
CA ARG A 94 26.02 11.27 38.65
C ARG A 94 25.23 12.49 39.14
N GLU A 95 25.59 13.68 38.71
CA GLU A 95 24.94 14.94 39.07
C GLU A 95 23.74 15.31 38.19
N ALA A 96 23.34 14.44 37.25
CA ALA A 96 22.29 14.72 36.29
C ALA A 96 21.06 13.81 36.48
N LEU A 97 19.89 14.32 36.09
CA LEU A 97 18.64 13.57 35.97
C LEU A 97 18.23 13.51 34.50
N TYR A 98 17.93 12.33 34.01
CA TYR A 98 17.54 12.08 32.63
C TYR A 98 16.09 11.54 32.57
N ASN A 99 15.34 12.04 31.61
CA ASN A 99 14.06 11.45 31.21
C ASN A 99 14.34 10.34 30.20
N CYS A 100 14.11 9.08 30.59
CA CYS A 100 14.55 7.93 29.81
C CYS A 100 13.39 6.99 29.43
N ALA A 101 13.60 6.28 28.33
CA ALA A 101 12.89 5.05 27.99
C ALA A 101 13.74 3.84 28.36
N ALA A 102 13.30 3.00 29.26
CA ALA A 102 13.90 1.71 29.62
C ALA A 102 13.45 0.64 28.63
N VAL A 103 14.38 0.01 27.90
CA VAL A 103 14.10 -1.07 26.97
C VAL A 103 14.40 -2.42 27.63
N ILE A 104 13.36 -3.22 27.84
CA ILE A 104 13.40 -4.44 28.64
C ILE A 104 13.02 -5.64 27.77
N PHE A 105 13.79 -6.74 27.90
CA PHE A 105 13.49 -8.00 27.25
C PHE A 105 14.02 -9.20 28.05
N LYS A 106 13.16 -10.17 28.36
CA LYS A 106 13.54 -11.47 28.99
C LYS A 106 14.49 -11.33 30.18
N GLY A 107 14.11 -10.54 31.17
CA GLY A 107 14.91 -10.37 32.39
C GLY A 107 16.15 -9.49 32.23
N LYS A 108 16.32 -8.83 31.10
CA LYS A 108 17.42 -7.92 30.82
C LYS A 108 16.93 -6.50 30.62
N LEU A 109 17.66 -5.55 31.17
CA LEU A 109 17.59 -4.14 30.79
C LEU A 109 18.57 -3.92 29.65
N LEU A 110 18.05 -3.82 28.42
CA LEU A 110 18.90 -3.72 27.22
C LEU A 110 19.62 -2.38 27.14
N ALA A 111 18.87 -1.28 27.38
CA ALA A 111 19.42 0.07 27.47
C ALA A 111 18.42 1.00 28.18
N LEU A 112 18.93 2.17 28.57
CA LEU A 112 18.19 3.37 28.94
C LEU A 112 18.43 4.41 27.85
N VAL A 113 17.38 4.82 27.15
CA VAL A 113 17.46 5.80 26.06
C VAL A 113 16.97 7.14 26.58
N PRO A 114 17.87 8.13 26.78
CA PRO A 114 17.48 9.42 27.34
C PRO A 114 16.88 10.32 26.25
N LYS A 115 15.91 11.14 26.62
CA LYS A 115 15.34 12.21 25.82
C LYS A 115 16.43 13.19 25.37
N ALA A 116 16.57 13.36 24.07
CA ALA A 116 17.63 14.20 23.53
C ALA A 116 17.27 15.70 23.57
N ASN A 117 16.02 16.04 23.31
CA ASN A 117 15.55 17.42 23.25
C ASN A 117 14.60 17.69 24.42
N ILE A 118 14.99 18.61 25.30
CA ILE A 118 14.25 18.95 26.51
C ILE A 118 13.42 20.20 26.23
N PRO A 119 12.06 20.14 26.18
CA PRO A 119 11.24 21.30 25.95
C PRO A 119 11.24 22.22 27.17
N ASN A 120 11.36 23.53 26.92
CA ASN A 120 11.33 24.55 27.96
C ASN A 120 10.70 25.84 27.41
N TYR A 121 9.44 25.72 27.02
CA TYR A 121 8.63 26.81 26.45
C TYR A 121 7.16 26.52 26.73
N SER A 122 6.33 27.61 26.74
CA SER A 122 4.88 27.57 27.05
C SER A 122 4.61 26.82 28.36
N GLU A 123 3.81 25.76 28.33
CA GLU A 123 3.47 24.86 29.44
C GLU A 123 4.61 23.92 29.85
N PHE A 124 5.65 23.77 29.01
CA PHE A 124 6.76 22.87 29.28
C PHE A 124 7.93 23.59 29.97
N TYR A 125 8.39 23.01 31.09
CA TYR A 125 9.53 23.49 31.88
C TYR A 125 10.46 22.34 32.32
N GLU A 126 10.61 21.34 31.43
CA GLU A 126 11.39 20.13 31.75
C GLU A 126 12.87 20.43 32.06
N ALA A 127 13.46 21.50 31.51
CA ALA A 127 14.85 21.89 31.80
C ALA A 127 15.06 22.27 33.27
N ARG A 128 13.99 22.48 34.06
CA ARG A 128 14.08 22.64 35.53
C ARG A 128 14.57 21.37 36.21
N HIS A 129 14.26 20.19 35.65
CA HIS A 129 14.53 18.92 36.29
C HIS A 129 15.52 18.08 35.48
N TYR A 130 15.42 18.06 34.14
CA TYR A 130 16.08 17.10 33.28
C TYR A 130 17.21 17.71 32.47
N THR A 131 18.27 16.90 32.28
CA THR A 131 19.40 17.19 31.40
C THR A 131 19.17 16.55 30.04
N SER A 132 19.60 17.24 28.98
CA SER A 132 19.57 16.69 27.60
C SER A 132 20.38 15.40 27.51
N GLY A 133 19.79 14.39 26.88
CA GLY A 133 20.44 13.12 26.59
C GLY A 133 21.34 13.13 25.36
N LYS A 134 21.48 14.24 24.65
CA LYS A 134 22.31 14.29 23.43
C LYS A 134 23.75 13.90 23.68
N ASN A 135 24.27 12.98 22.84
CA ASN A 135 25.63 12.46 22.88
C ASN A 135 26.00 11.76 24.22
N THR A 136 25.03 11.20 24.91
CA THR A 136 25.30 10.32 26.06
C THR A 136 25.71 8.93 25.56
N ASP A 137 26.74 8.34 26.17
CA ASP A 137 27.12 6.93 25.99
C ASP A 137 27.89 6.46 27.24
N PHE A 138 27.18 6.02 28.25
CA PHE A 138 27.71 5.60 29.53
C PHE A 138 27.32 4.16 29.85
N GLU A 139 28.30 3.36 30.30
CA GLU A 139 27.98 2.11 30.98
C GLU A 139 27.55 2.42 32.41
N ILE A 140 26.41 1.90 32.83
CA ILE A 140 25.84 2.15 34.16
C ILE A 140 25.32 0.85 34.79
N GLU A 141 25.16 0.87 36.10
CA GLU A 141 24.38 -0.11 36.81
C GLU A 141 23.06 0.55 37.22
N TYR A 142 21.93 -0.05 36.86
CA TYR A 142 20.60 0.44 37.15
C TYR A 142 19.63 -0.74 37.33
N ALA A 143 18.77 -0.64 38.32
CA ALA A 143 17.84 -1.71 38.68
C ALA A 143 18.52 -3.09 38.86
N GLY A 144 19.72 -3.12 39.45
CA GLY A 144 20.53 -4.33 39.65
C GLY A 144 21.01 -5.00 38.36
N ARG A 145 21.09 -4.26 37.24
CA ARG A 145 21.57 -4.73 35.92
C ARG A 145 22.63 -3.81 35.38
N LYS A 146 23.68 -4.40 34.82
CA LYS A 146 24.64 -3.66 33.95
C LYS A 146 23.94 -3.36 32.62
N THR A 147 23.94 -2.10 32.22
CA THR A 147 23.29 -1.59 31.02
C THR A 147 24.02 -0.37 30.49
N VAL A 148 23.47 0.27 29.46
CA VAL A 148 24.00 1.51 28.88
C VAL A 148 22.95 2.61 28.95
N LEU A 149 23.39 3.83 29.20
CA LEU A 149 22.61 5.06 29.06
C LEU A 149 23.09 5.75 27.78
N THR A 150 22.33 5.71 26.68
CA THR A 150 22.78 6.21 25.40
C THR A 150 21.63 6.61 24.48
N ASP A 151 21.79 7.74 23.79
CA ASP A 151 20.84 8.23 22.76
C ASP A 151 21.07 7.58 21.38
N LYS A 152 22.20 6.84 21.20
CA LYS A 152 22.62 6.25 19.91
C LYS A 152 22.61 4.73 19.97
N VAL A 153 21.42 4.13 20.00
CA VAL A 153 21.27 2.68 20.12
C VAL A 153 20.14 2.13 19.25
N LEU A 154 20.38 0.96 18.66
CA LEU A 154 19.38 0.14 17.97
C LEU A 154 19.27 -1.23 18.62
N PHE A 155 18.06 -1.77 18.65
CA PHE A 155 17.75 -3.10 19.15
C PHE A 155 17.36 -3.99 17.97
N GLN A 156 18.17 -5.01 17.67
CA GLN A 156 17.97 -5.86 16.49
C GLN A 156 17.67 -7.30 16.86
N ASN A 157 16.58 -7.86 16.33
CA ASN A 157 16.28 -9.27 16.48
C ASN A 157 17.25 -10.12 15.64
N LYS A 158 17.95 -11.07 16.28
CA LYS A 158 18.88 -11.98 15.61
C LYS A 158 18.22 -12.85 14.54
N ASN A 159 17.00 -13.30 14.80
CA ASN A 159 16.26 -14.23 13.95
C ASN A 159 15.49 -13.54 12.82
N MET A 160 15.32 -12.22 12.88
CA MET A 160 14.74 -11.38 11.85
C MET A 160 15.40 -9.99 11.87
N PRO A 161 16.53 -9.81 11.18
CA PRO A 161 17.27 -8.55 11.18
C PRO A 161 16.47 -7.34 10.69
N ASP A 162 15.45 -7.57 9.87
CA ASP A 162 14.53 -6.53 9.43
C ASP A 162 13.66 -5.96 10.58
N PHE A 163 13.57 -6.67 11.71
CA PHE A 163 12.93 -6.16 12.93
C PHE A 163 14.00 -5.50 13.81
N THR A 164 14.25 -4.22 13.51
CA THR A 164 15.21 -3.36 14.22
C THR A 164 14.49 -2.14 14.77
N ILE A 165 14.60 -1.93 16.08
CA ILE A 165 13.88 -0.92 16.85
C ILE A 165 14.82 0.22 17.21
N GLY A 166 14.39 1.47 16.99
CA GLY A 166 14.95 2.68 17.54
C GLY A 166 13.95 3.33 18.50
N VAL A 167 14.45 4.12 19.45
CA VAL A 167 13.62 4.82 20.44
C VAL A 167 14.02 6.29 20.47
N GLU A 168 13.02 7.17 20.46
CA GLU A 168 13.14 8.60 20.75
C GLU A 168 11.99 8.99 21.70
N VAL A 169 12.10 10.09 22.42
CA VAL A 169 11.15 10.42 23.49
C VAL A 169 10.45 11.76 23.21
N CYS A 170 9.15 11.70 23.06
CA CYS A 170 8.21 12.84 23.02
C CYS A 170 8.66 14.00 22.13
N GLU A 171 9.24 15.07 22.71
CA GLU A 171 9.73 16.28 22.03
C GLU A 171 10.69 15.97 20.87
N ASP A 172 11.39 14.84 20.95
CA ASP A 172 12.33 14.41 19.90
C ASP A 172 11.66 14.28 18.52
N LEU A 173 10.34 14.02 18.46
CA LEU A 173 9.58 14.02 17.21
C LEU A 173 9.29 15.45 16.69
N TRP A 174 9.14 16.44 17.60
CA TRP A 174 8.63 17.77 17.23
C TRP A 174 9.73 18.70 16.71
N VAL A 175 10.99 18.37 16.95
CA VAL A 175 12.14 19.18 16.50
C VAL A 175 12.41 18.95 15.01
N ALA A 176 13.09 19.94 14.39
CA ALA A 176 13.40 19.90 12.96
C ALA A 176 14.29 18.69 12.58
N GLU A 177 15.19 18.28 13.46
CA GLU A 177 16.09 17.14 13.28
C GLU A 177 15.87 16.12 14.40
N SER A 178 14.89 15.24 14.19
CA SER A 178 14.53 14.17 15.13
C SER A 178 15.62 13.09 15.19
N PRO A 179 15.95 12.53 16.37
CA PRO A 179 16.85 11.37 16.49
C PRO A 179 16.47 10.18 15.61
N SER A 180 15.17 9.95 15.39
CA SER A 180 14.68 8.90 14.49
C SER A 180 15.23 8.98 13.07
N ILE A 181 15.70 10.15 12.59
CA ILE A 181 16.33 10.29 11.28
C ILE A 181 17.64 9.48 11.24
N ALA A 182 18.53 9.68 12.21
CA ALA A 182 19.78 8.95 12.31
C ALA A 182 19.54 7.46 12.57
N LEU A 183 18.59 7.12 13.47
CA LEU A 183 18.22 5.75 13.78
C LEU A 183 17.70 4.99 12.54
N ALA A 184 16.80 5.61 11.75
CA ALA A 184 16.27 5.01 10.54
C ALA A 184 17.34 4.84 9.45
N LYS A 185 18.18 5.85 9.22
CA LYS A 185 19.33 5.77 8.31
C LYS A 185 20.33 4.68 8.73
N SER A 186 20.44 4.39 10.02
CA SER A 186 21.28 3.30 10.54
C SER A 186 20.56 1.94 10.59
N GLY A 187 19.33 1.84 10.11
CA GLY A 187 18.62 0.59 9.88
C GLY A 187 17.41 0.32 10.78
N ALA A 188 16.99 1.24 11.66
CA ALA A 188 15.73 1.06 12.38
C ALA A 188 14.55 1.00 11.40
N THR A 189 13.76 -0.06 11.47
CA THR A 189 12.51 -0.21 10.73
C THR A 189 11.29 0.12 11.59
N VAL A 190 11.49 0.17 12.90
CA VAL A 190 10.46 0.51 13.89
C VAL A 190 11.00 1.60 14.79
N ILE A 191 10.25 2.68 14.95
CA ILE A 191 10.54 3.75 15.90
C ILE A 191 9.46 3.74 16.99
N CYS A 192 9.90 3.68 18.26
CA CYS A 192 9.05 3.88 19.43
C CYS A 192 9.22 5.31 19.94
N ASN A 193 8.11 5.96 20.22
CA ASN A 193 8.09 7.27 20.85
C ASN A 193 7.17 7.25 22.07
N PRO A 194 7.71 6.98 23.27
CA PRO A 194 7.05 7.30 24.54
C PRO A 194 6.80 8.81 24.63
N SER A 195 5.55 9.20 24.85
CA SER A 195 5.15 10.61 24.90
C SER A 195 4.27 10.92 26.08
N THR A 196 4.30 12.18 26.51
CA THR A 196 3.30 12.82 27.35
C THR A 196 3.06 14.20 26.79
N SER A 197 2.18 14.28 25.81
CA SER A 197 1.83 15.51 25.11
C SER A 197 0.42 15.92 25.53
N ASP A 198 0.31 17.09 26.16
CA ASP A 198 -0.98 17.68 26.51
C ASP A 198 -1.89 17.84 25.29
N ASP A 199 -3.19 17.92 25.52
CA ASP A 199 -4.14 18.06 24.42
C ASP A 199 -4.82 19.44 24.43
N THR A 200 -4.79 20.10 23.28
CA THR A 200 -5.48 21.35 23.00
C THR A 200 -6.30 21.21 21.72
N ILE A 201 -7.23 22.14 21.50
CA ILE A 201 -8.07 22.13 20.29
C ILE A 201 -7.20 22.17 19.02
N GLY A 202 -7.34 21.14 18.17
CA GLY A 202 -6.59 21.00 16.91
C GLY A 202 -5.26 20.24 17.01
N LYS A 203 -4.66 20.08 18.20
CA LYS A 203 -3.35 19.43 18.41
C LYS A 203 -3.37 17.95 18.00
N ALA A 204 -4.49 17.25 18.20
CA ALA A 204 -4.64 15.85 17.82
C ALA A 204 -4.45 15.60 16.32
N GLU A 205 -4.99 16.48 15.47
CA GLU A 205 -4.82 16.38 14.00
C GLU A 205 -3.38 16.69 13.57
N TYR A 206 -2.78 17.69 14.18
CA TYR A 206 -1.37 18.03 13.94
C TYR A 206 -0.46 16.85 14.35
N ARG A 207 -0.66 16.26 15.54
CA ARG A 207 0.08 15.11 16.04
C ARG A 207 -0.05 13.90 15.11
N ARG A 208 -1.27 13.58 14.65
CA ARG A 208 -1.52 12.51 13.66
C ARG A 208 -0.77 12.76 12.36
N SER A 209 -0.81 13.98 11.85
CA SER A 209 -0.11 14.38 10.63
C SER A 209 1.40 14.25 10.78
N LEU A 210 1.95 14.70 11.91
CA LEU A 210 3.37 14.63 12.21
C LEU A 210 3.88 13.18 12.29
N VAL A 211 3.20 12.30 13.02
CA VAL A 211 3.53 10.87 13.12
C VAL A 211 3.46 10.19 11.76
N ARG A 212 2.41 10.44 10.98
CA ARG A 212 2.27 9.89 9.62
C ARG A 212 3.39 10.34 8.70
N MET A 213 3.69 11.63 8.69
CA MET A 213 4.74 12.17 7.81
C MET A 213 6.13 11.69 8.20
N GLN A 214 6.44 11.59 9.51
CA GLN A 214 7.71 11.06 9.97
C GLN A 214 7.86 9.58 9.60
N SER A 215 6.82 8.77 9.81
CA SER A 215 6.78 7.38 9.36
C SER A 215 7.02 7.24 7.85
N GLY A 216 6.39 8.08 7.04
CA GLY A 216 6.54 8.09 5.58
C GLY A 216 7.92 8.55 5.12
N LYS A 217 8.43 9.65 5.66
CA LYS A 217 9.75 10.21 5.34
C LYS A 217 10.87 9.20 5.65
N LEU A 218 10.75 8.48 6.76
CA LEU A 218 11.75 7.52 7.22
C LEU A 218 11.50 6.10 6.69
N CYS A 219 10.40 5.88 5.98
CA CYS A 219 9.97 4.57 5.51
C CYS A 219 10.08 3.52 6.63
N CYS A 220 9.40 3.79 7.77
CA CYS A 220 9.42 2.96 8.97
C CYS A 220 8.02 2.77 9.54
N ALA A 221 7.87 1.80 10.47
CA ALA A 221 6.76 1.79 11.39
C ALA A 221 7.06 2.78 12.53
N TYR A 222 6.08 3.57 12.93
CA TYR A 222 6.20 4.54 14.02
C TYR A 222 5.11 4.30 15.04
N ILE A 223 5.52 4.05 16.30
CA ILE A 223 4.63 3.74 17.42
C ILE A 223 4.71 4.92 18.40
N TYR A 224 3.73 5.78 18.33
CA TYR A 224 3.55 6.91 19.23
C TYR A 224 2.58 6.53 20.35
N THR A 225 3.01 6.66 21.60
CA THR A 225 2.20 6.28 22.75
C THR A 225 2.12 7.44 23.73
N ASP A 226 0.91 7.93 23.98
CA ASP A 226 0.67 9.14 24.77
C ASP A 226 0.10 8.81 26.15
N SER A 227 0.40 9.69 27.14
CA SER A 227 -0.20 9.64 28.46
C SER A 227 -1.68 10.00 28.43
N GLY A 228 -2.41 9.60 29.46
CA GLY A 228 -3.83 9.80 29.56
C GLY A 228 -4.31 10.00 31.00
N PHE A 229 -5.39 9.33 31.33
CA PHE A 229 -6.05 9.46 32.62
C PHE A 229 -5.12 9.12 33.79
N GLY A 230 -5.04 10.03 34.77
CA GLY A 230 -4.26 9.91 36.00
C GLY A 230 -3.09 10.88 36.11
N GLU A 231 -2.67 11.54 35.02
CA GLU A 231 -1.79 12.70 35.10
C GLU A 231 -2.49 13.89 35.79
N SER A 232 -1.70 14.80 36.37
CA SER A 232 -2.26 15.97 37.03
C SER A 232 -2.94 16.88 36.01
N THR A 233 -4.10 17.41 36.40
CA THR A 233 -4.89 18.34 35.58
C THR A 233 -4.80 19.78 36.11
N THR A 234 -3.67 20.13 36.78
CA THR A 234 -3.47 21.48 37.29
C THR A 234 -3.62 22.55 36.18
N ASP A 235 -2.96 22.30 35.02
CA ASP A 235 -3.02 23.24 33.89
C ASP A 235 -3.28 22.52 32.54
N THR A 236 -3.01 21.23 32.45
CA THR A 236 -3.04 20.46 31.20
C THR A 236 -3.90 19.22 31.29
N VAL A 237 -4.36 18.71 30.15
CA VAL A 237 -5.11 17.45 30.03
C VAL A 237 -4.44 16.58 28.97
N TYR A 238 -4.42 15.28 29.18
CA TYR A 238 -3.78 14.29 28.32
C TYR A 238 -4.80 13.32 27.75
N SER A 239 -4.73 13.04 26.46
CA SER A 239 -5.80 12.35 25.73
C SER A 239 -5.56 10.88 25.47
N ALA A 240 -4.41 10.32 25.81
CA ALA A 240 -4.03 8.96 25.47
C ALA A 240 -4.12 8.65 23.96
N GLN A 241 -3.77 9.62 23.11
CA GLN A 241 -3.80 9.43 21.66
C GLN A 241 -2.63 8.53 21.22
N ASN A 242 -2.86 7.23 21.18
CA ASN A 242 -1.91 6.26 20.65
C ASN A 242 -2.05 6.16 19.14
N ILE A 243 -0.94 6.25 18.41
CA ILE A 243 -0.92 6.26 16.94
C ILE A 243 0.13 5.25 16.46
N ILE A 244 -0.29 4.30 15.63
CA ILE A 244 0.62 3.36 14.97
C ILE A 244 0.53 3.56 13.47
N CYS A 245 1.64 3.99 12.86
CA CYS A 245 1.75 4.21 11.42
C CYS A 245 2.80 3.30 10.79
N GLU A 246 2.65 3.02 9.50
CA GLU A 246 3.61 2.30 8.66
C GLU A 246 3.74 3.01 7.31
N ASN A 247 4.92 3.59 7.04
CA ASN A 247 5.19 4.29 5.77
C ASN A 247 4.03 5.24 5.38
N ALA A 248 3.72 6.20 6.25
CA ALA A 248 2.63 7.18 6.15
C ALA A 248 1.20 6.63 6.26
N SER A 249 1.00 5.31 6.25
CA SER A 249 -0.32 4.71 6.43
C SER A 249 -0.66 4.63 7.92
N LEU A 250 -1.79 5.18 8.33
CA LEU A 250 -2.33 4.97 9.68
C LEU A 250 -2.86 3.53 9.77
N LEU A 251 -2.26 2.71 10.64
CA LEU A 251 -2.70 1.34 10.85
C LEU A 251 -3.72 1.24 11.98
N SER A 252 -3.48 1.98 13.08
CA SER A 252 -4.37 2.00 14.23
C SER A 252 -4.19 3.28 15.02
N GLU A 253 -5.27 3.75 15.62
CA GLU A 253 -5.30 4.90 16.52
C GLU A 253 -6.29 4.63 17.64
N SER A 254 -5.95 5.00 18.88
CA SER A 254 -6.86 4.91 20.03
C SER A 254 -7.98 5.95 19.94
N GLU A 255 -9.10 5.65 20.53
CA GLU A 255 -10.07 6.70 20.86
C GLU A 255 -9.46 7.60 21.93
N ARG A 256 -9.51 8.92 21.71
CA ARG A 256 -8.96 9.91 22.64
C ARG A 256 -9.70 9.88 23.96
N PHE A 257 -8.97 10.20 25.04
CA PHE A 257 -9.45 10.19 26.44
C PHE A 257 -9.84 8.81 26.96
N THR A 258 -9.42 7.75 26.27
CA THR A 258 -9.55 6.37 26.71
C THR A 258 -8.18 5.79 27.02
N THR A 259 -8.11 4.89 28.01
CA THR A 259 -6.89 4.15 28.34
C THR A 259 -7.00 2.71 27.84
N GLY A 260 -5.88 2.03 27.69
CA GLY A 260 -5.85 0.65 27.21
C GLY A 260 -4.72 0.39 26.21
N ILE A 261 -4.86 -0.64 25.41
CA ILE A 261 -3.84 -1.08 24.46
C ILE A 261 -4.37 -0.98 23.04
N THR A 262 -3.60 -0.32 22.20
CA THR A 262 -3.85 -0.22 20.75
C THR A 262 -2.87 -1.12 20.01
N TYR A 263 -3.36 -2.02 19.16
CA TYR A 263 -2.56 -2.99 18.43
C TYR A 263 -2.52 -2.71 16.93
N ALA A 264 -1.40 -3.09 16.30
CA ALA A 264 -1.31 -3.17 14.84
C ALA A 264 -0.32 -4.25 14.40
N ASP A 265 -0.54 -4.81 13.20
CA ASP A 265 0.40 -5.69 12.54
C ASP A 265 1.22 -4.89 11.51
N ILE A 266 2.49 -4.64 11.80
CA ILE A 266 3.43 -3.95 10.89
C ILE A 266 4.14 -4.95 9.98
N ASP A 267 4.54 -4.53 8.78
CA ASP A 267 5.26 -5.37 7.82
C ASP A 267 6.69 -4.85 7.58
N VAL A 268 7.65 -5.36 8.36
CA VAL A 268 9.04 -4.90 8.28
C VAL A 268 9.75 -5.30 6.98
N GLN A 269 9.36 -6.42 6.35
CA GLN A 269 9.89 -6.80 5.03
C GLN A 269 9.42 -5.84 3.93
N LYS A 270 8.17 -5.40 3.98
CA LYS A 270 7.65 -4.37 3.08
C LYS A 270 8.46 -3.08 3.22
N LEU A 271 8.71 -2.62 4.45
CA LEU A 271 9.50 -1.42 4.72
C LEU A 271 10.91 -1.52 4.14
N MET A 272 11.58 -2.65 4.33
CA MET A 272 12.91 -2.89 3.75
C MET A 272 12.85 -2.98 2.22
N GLY A 273 11.80 -3.56 1.65
CA GLY A 273 11.56 -3.58 0.21
C GLY A 273 11.41 -2.17 -0.38
N GLU A 274 10.64 -1.31 0.28
CA GLU A 274 10.45 0.09 -0.12
C GLU A 274 11.78 0.87 -0.07
N ARG A 275 12.56 0.74 1.02
CA ARG A 275 13.87 1.39 1.14
C ARG A 275 14.84 0.98 0.03
N ARG A 276 14.89 -0.32 -0.35
CA ARG A 276 15.73 -0.80 -1.47
C ARG A 276 15.37 -0.19 -2.82
N ARG A 277 14.10 0.19 -3.00
CA ARG A 277 13.63 0.86 -4.23
C ARG A 277 13.93 2.35 -4.24
N MET A 278 14.08 2.96 -3.07
CA MET A 278 14.39 4.38 -2.92
C MET A 278 15.90 4.59 -2.99
N SER A 279 16.45 4.82 -4.18
CA SER A 279 17.90 5.07 -4.37
C SER A 279 18.44 6.26 -3.56
N THR A 280 17.56 7.14 -3.11
CA THR A 280 17.86 8.31 -2.27
C THR A 280 17.76 8.03 -0.77
N PHE A 281 17.32 6.85 -0.37
CA PHE A 281 17.36 6.42 1.03
C PHE A 281 18.78 5.95 1.35
N CYS A 282 19.64 6.89 1.78
CA CYS A 282 21.04 6.59 2.10
C CYS A 282 21.13 5.90 3.45
N TYR A 283 21.72 4.71 3.46
CA TYR A 283 22.17 4.06 4.69
C TYR A 283 23.39 4.81 5.24
N ASP A 284 23.38 5.08 6.54
CA ASP A 284 24.48 5.77 7.23
C ASP A 284 24.96 4.87 8.38
N ASN A 285 26.30 4.65 8.41
CA ASN A 285 26.93 3.85 9.46
C ASN A 285 27.48 4.77 10.56
N GLU A 286 26.77 5.80 10.96
CA GLU A 286 27.14 6.56 12.14
C GLU A 286 27.37 5.62 13.34
N ASN A 287 28.14 6.06 14.32
CA ASN A 287 28.49 5.30 15.53
C ASN A 287 27.27 5.00 16.41
N ILE A 288 26.33 4.21 15.88
CA ILE A 288 25.14 3.76 16.59
C ILE A 288 25.40 2.35 17.13
N ARG A 289 25.30 2.21 18.44
CA ARG A 289 25.43 0.92 19.15
C ARG A 289 24.33 -0.04 18.74
N ARG A 290 24.65 -1.31 18.48
CA ARG A 290 23.64 -2.36 18.22
C ARG A 290 23.59 -3.33 19.37
N ILE A 291 22.41 -3.47 19.97
CA ILE A 291 22.12 -4.46 21.00
C ILE A 291 21.24 -5.52 20.36
N TYR A 292 21.73 -6.76 20.39
CA TYR A 292 21.02 -7.88 19.79
C TYR A 292 20.16 -8.59 20.86
N PHE A 293 18.93 -8.93 20.45
CA PHE A 293 18.05 -9.77 21.24
C PHE A 293 17.62 -11.00 20.44
N ASP A 294 17.23 -12.06 21.15
CA ASP A 294 16.88 -13.34 20.57
C ASP A 294 15.40 -13.63 20.84
N MET A 295 14.54 -13.21 19.90
CA MET A 295 13.11 -13.46 19.92
C MET A 295 12.73 -14.50 18.87
N PRO A 296 12.01 -15.59 19.25
CA PRO A 296 11.63 -16.62 18.30
C PRO A 296 10.67 -16.09 17.24
N LEU A 297 10.74 -16.65 16.03
CA LEU A 297 9.82 -16.35 14.94
C LEU A 297 8.53 -17.16 15.15
N THR A 298 7.51 -16.56 15.68
CA THR A 298 6.17 -17.14 15.81
C THR A 298 5.27 -16.71 14.64
N ASP A 299 4.24 -17.50 14.33
CA ASP A 299 3.21 -17.07 13.38
C ASP A 299 2.39 -15.93 13.99
N THR A 300 2.34 -14.80 13.29
CA THR A 300 1.51 -13.67 13.68
C THR A 300 0.09 -13.90 13.17
N LYS A 301 -0.87 -14.00 14.09
CA LYS A 301 -2.28 -13.99 13.72
C LYS A 301 -2.64 -12.57 13.30
N LEU A 302 -2.78 -12.38 11.97
CA LEU A 302 -3.08 -11.06 11.42
C LEU A 302 -4.47 -10.57 11.83
N SER A 303 -4.51 -9.37 12.38
CA SER A 303 -5.73 -8.58 12.57
C SER A 303 -5.90 -7.53 11.45
N ARG A 304 -4.82 -7.24 10.71
CA ARG A 304 -4.80 -6.30 9.60
C ARG A 304 -5.63 -6.82 8.43
N LYS A 305 -6.49 -5.96 7.90
CA LYS A 305 -7.25 -6.25 6.68
C LYS A 305 -6.45 -5.84 5.44
N PHE A 306 -6.57 -6.65 4.39
CA PHE A 306 -6.00 -6.37 3.08
C PHE A 306 -7.14 -6.30 2.08
N GLU A 307 -7.21 -5.20 1.34
CA GLU A 307 -8.28 -4.98 0.35
C GLU A 307 -8.20 -6.03 -0.77
N GLN A 308 -9.33 -6.60 -1.14
CA GLN A 308 -9.44 -7.56 -2.25
C GLN A 308 -9.15 -6.90 -3.60
N THR A 309 -9.47 -5.63 -3.72
CA THR A 309 -9.22 -4.80 -4.91
C THR A 309 -8.27 -3.64 -4.57
N PRO A 310 -6.94 -3.91 -4.42
CA PRO A 310 -5.99 -2.94 -3.86
C PRO A 310 -5.75 -1.72 -4.73
N PHE A 311 -6.19 -1.72 -5.98
CA PHE A 311 -6.14 -0.58 -6.88
C PHE A 311 -7.35 0.35 -6.75
N VAL A 312 -8.43 -0.10 -6.09
CA VAL A 312 -9.66 0.66 -5.92
C VAL A 312 -9.65 1.33 -4.55
N PRO A 313 -9.93 2.64 -4.46
CA PRO A 313 -10.03 3.33 -3.18
C PRO A 313 -11.15 2.74 -2.29
N SER A 314 -10.85 2.52 -1.01
CA SER A 314 -11.78 1.88 -0.07
C SER A 314 -12.86 2.81 0.48
N ALA A 315 -12.60 4.13 0.56
CA ALA A 315 -13.56 5.11 1.08
C ALA A 315 -14.47 5.66 -0.03
N LYS A 316 -15.79 5.62 0.19
CA LYS A 316 -16.78 6.00 -0.83
C LYS A 316 -16.66 7.46 -1.29
N ASP A 317 -16.43 8.39 -0.35
CA ASP A 317 -16.24 9.84 -0.67
C ASP A 317 -14.90 10.11 -1.38
N ASP A 318 -13.89 9.30 -1.11
CA ASP A 318 -12.58 9.35 -1.79
C ASP A 318 -12.65 8.73 -3.18
N LEU A 319 -13.56 7.78 -3.42
CA LEU A 319 -13.70 7.06 -4.68
C LEU A 319 -14.07 8.00 -5.84
N SER A 320 -15.14 8.80 -5.70
CA SER A 320 -15.57 9.74 -6.74
C SER A 320 -14.50 10.77 -7.07
N ARG A 321 -13.85 11.35 -6.06
CA ARG A 321 -12.73 12.29 -6.25
C ARG A 321 -11.58 11.63 -7.01
N ARG A 322 -11.19 10.42 -6.64
CA ARG A 322 -10.10 9.69 -7.30
C ARG A 322 -10.46 9.21 -8.69
N CYS A 323 -11.68 8.79 -8.95
CA CYS A 323 -12.15 8.47 -10.30
C CYS A 323 -12.02 9.69 -11.23
N LYS A 324 -12.44 10.86 -10.76
CA LYS A 324 -12.26 12.12 -11.49
C LYS A 324 -10.79 12.43 -11.76
N GLU A 325 -9.92 12.30 -10.75
CA GLU A 325 -8.47 12.50 -10.89
C GLU A 325 -7.87 11.55 -11.92
N ILE A 326 -8.23 10.27 -11.88
CA ILE A 326 -7.73 9.24 -12.78
C ILE A 326 -8.11 9.56 -14.24
N ILE A 327 -9.41 9.79 -14.52
CA ILE A 327 -9.89 10.14 -15.85
C ILE A 327 -9.21 11.43 -16.33
N THR A 328 -9.07 12.42 -15.46
CA THR A 328 -8.36 13.67 -15.78
C THR A 328 -6.90 13.43 -16.16
N MET A 329 -6.18 12.56 -15.42
CA MET A 329 -4.78 12.21 -15.75
C MET A 329 -4.69 11.51 -17.11
N GLN A 330 -5.58 10.54 -17.40
CA GLN A 330 -5.63 9.84 -18.68
C GLN A 330 -5.91 10.84 -19.83
N ALA A 331 -6.93 11.66 -19.67
CA ALA A 331 -7.34 12.67 -20.67
C ALA A 331 -6.26 13.72 -20.89
N THR A 332 -5.59 14.22 -19.84
CA THR A 332 -4.48 15.17 -19.94
C THR A 332 -3.30 14.56 -20.71
N GLY A 333 -2.99 13.28 -20.49
CA GLY A 333 -1.95 12.57 -21.24
C GLY A 333 -2.23 12.54 -22.73
N LEU A 334 -3.46 12.19 -23.13
CA LEU A 334 -3.89 12.19 -24.52
C LEU A 334 -3.95 13.61 -25.10
N ALA A 335 -4.55 14.56 -24.38
CA ALA A 335 -4.64 15.95 -24.81
C ALA A 335 -3.26 16.58 -25.08
N THR A 336 -2.29 16.31 -24.20
CA THR A 336 -0.90 16.76 -24.39
C THR A 336 -0.27 16.16 -25.66
N ARG A 337 -0.51 14.88 -25.93
CA ARG A 337 -0.03 14.22 -27.15
C ARG A 337 -0.64 14.85 -28.41
N LEU A 338 -1.94 15.08 -28.43
CA LEU A 338 -2.65 15.70 -29.55
C LEU A 338 -2.19 17.14 -29.78
N ALA A 339 -2.08 17.94 -28.73
CA ALA A 339 -1.61 19.32 -28.81
C ALA A 339 -0.16 19.39 -29.35
N HIS A 340 0.73 18.50 -28.86
CA HIS A 340 2.13 18.45 -29.31
C HIS A 340 2.25 18.10 -30.81
N THR A 341 1.47 17.12 -31.29
CA THR A 341 1.53 16.67 -32.67
C THR A 341 0.73 17.53 -33.64
N GLY A 342 -0.16 18.37 -33.13
CA GLY A 342 -1.13 19.13 -33.94
C GLY A 342 -2.24 18.28 -34.57
N ILE A 343 -2.30 16.98 -34.21
CA ILE A 343 -3.31 16.03 -34.70
C ILE A 343 -4.65 16.34 -34.02
N LYS A 344 -5.71 16.38 -34.84
CA LYS A 344 -7.08 16.68 -34.37
C LYS A 344 -8.03 15.50 -34.48
N ASN A 345 -7.59 14.36 -35.00
CA ASN A 345 -8.38 13.17 -35.19
C ASN A 345 -7.84 12.01 -34.36
N VAL A 346 -8.72 11.18 -33.83
CA VAL A 346 -8.36 9.87 -33.23
C VAL A 346 -9.25 8.78 -33.82
N VAL A 347 -8.70 7.57 -33.90
CA VAL A 347 -9.43 6.38 -34.35
C VAL A 347 -9.46 5.38 -33.20
N LEU A 348 -10.63 4.92 -32.84
CA LEU A 348 -10.87 4.02 -31.73
C LEU A 348 -11.72 2.82 -32.16
N GLY A 349 -11.25 1.61 -31.91
CA GLY A 349 -12.08 0.40 -32.01
C GLY A 349 -13.09 0.37 -30.85
N LEU A 350 -14.37 0.49 -31.14
CA LEU A 350 -15.43 0.50 -30.14
C LEU A 350 -16.22 -0.81 -30.22
N SER A 351 -15.92 -1.74 -29.30
CA SER A 351 -16.60 -3.04 -29.22
C SER A 351 -17.93 -2.98 -28.47
N GLY A 352 -18.16 -1.94 -27.65
CA GLY A 352 -19.25 -1.87 -26.69
C GLY A 352 -18.96 -2.57 -25.35
N GLY A 353 -17.72 -3.04 -25.14
CA GLY A 353 -17.23 -3.56 -23.87
C GLY A 353 -16.57 -2.48 -23.00
N LEU A 354 -16.29 -2.82 -21.73
CA LEU A 354 -15.79 -1.90 -20.70
C LEU A 354 -14.53 -1.13 -21.11
N ASP A 355 -13.55 -1.80 -21.67
CA ASP A 355 -12.23 -1.19 -21.97
C ASP A 355 -12.31 -0.16 -23.09
N SER A 356 -13.01 -0.49 -24.16
CA SER A 356 -13.26 0.44 -25.27
C SER A 356 -14.16 1.61 -24.86
N THR A 357 -15.10 1.38 -23.94
CA THR A 357 -15.94 2.42 -23.35
C THR A 357 -15.12 3.39 -22.52
N LEU A 358 -14.22 2.90 -21.64
CA LEU A 358 -13.34 3.77 -20.87
C LEU A 358 -12.41 4.56 -21.79
N ALA A 359 -11.86 3.94 -22.83
CA ALA A 359 -11.03 4.64 -23.80
C ALA A 359 -11.79 5.75 -24.55
N LEU A 360 -13.08 5.52 -24.88
CA LEU A 360 -13.96 6.56 -25.46
C LEU A 360 -14.19 7.71 -24.48
N ILE A 361 -14.50 7.42 -23.20
CA ILE A 361 -14.65 8.41 -22.13
C ILE A 361 -13.41 9.31 -22.08
N VAL A 362 -12.22 8.72 -22.05
CA VAL A 362 -10.94 9.45 -22.01
C VAL A 362 -10.74 10.32 -23.25
N CYS A 363 -11.08 9.81 -24.44
CA CYS A 363 -11.03 10.59 -25.69
C CYS A 363 -11.95 11.81 -25.63
N VAL A 364 -13.20 11.63 -25.18
CA VAL A 364 -14.17 12.73 -25.06
C VAL A 364 -13.66 13.81 -24.11
N HIS A 365 -13.21 13.43 -22.92
CA HIS A 365 -12.64 14.38 -21.96
C HIS A 365 -11.41 15.11 -22.51
N ALA A 366 -10.53 14.42 -23.26
CA ALA A 366 -9.35 15.04 -23.87
C ALA A 366 -9.72 16.05 -24.97
N PHE A 367 -10.74 15.72 -25.78
CA PHE A 367 -11.23 16.61 -26.83
C PHE A 367 -11.91 17.84 -26.28
N ASP A 368 -12.73 17.67 -25.24
CA ASP A 368 -13.37 18.78 -24.52
C ASP A 368 -12.33 19.73 -23.92
N MET A 369 -11.25 19.19 -23.30
CA MET A 369 -10.14 20.00 -22.78
C MET A 369 -9.46 20.85 -23.86
N LEU A 370 -9.37 20.35 -25.09
CA LEU A 370 -8.72 21.04 -26.21
C LEU A 370 -9.68 21.91 -27.03
N GLY A 371 -10.98 21.84 -26.78
CA GLY A 371 -12.00 22.50 -27.59
C GLY A 371 -12.07 21.96 -29.02
N ILE A 372 -11.72 20.67 -29.21
CA ILE A 372 -11.81 20.00 -30.52
C ILE A 372 -13.19 19.35 -30.64
N ASP A 373 -13.79 19.44 -31.83
CA ASP A 373 -15.10 18.81 -32.08
C ASP A 373 -15.02 17.30 -31.86
N ARG A 374 -15.93 16.76 -31.05
CA ARG A 374 -16.04 15.33 -30.75
C ARG A 374 -16.29 14.48 -32.03
N LYS A 375 -16.79 15.07 -33.13
CA LYS A 375 -16.91 14.39 -34.43
C LYS A 375 -15.57 13.94 -35.00
N ASN A 376 -14.47 14.46 -34.53
CA ASN A 376 -13.13 14.03 -34.90
C ASN A 376 -12.65 12.79 -34.09
N ILE A 377 -13.47 12.27 -33.18
CA ILE A 377 -13.30 10.96 -32.58
C ILE A 377 -14.01 9.94 -33.47
N HIS A 378 -13.24 9.22 -34.27
CA HIS A 378 -13.75 8.22 -35.21
C HIS A 378 -13.81 6.86 -34.53
N THR A 379 -14.99 6.49 -34.07
CA THR A 379 -15.24 5.17 -33.45
C THR A 379 -15.64 4.16 -34.53
N VAL A 380 -15.03 2.98 -34.47
CA VAL A 380 -15.25 1.93 -35.48
C VAL A 380 -15.62 0.63 -34.80
N THR A 381 -16.78 0.09 -35.11
CA THR A 381 -17.12 -1.29 -34.73
C THR A 381 -16.84 -2.24 -35.89
N MET A 382 -16.24 -3.38 -35.59
CA MET A 382 -15.79 -4.32 -36.63
C MET A 382 -16.33 -5.73 -36.35
N PRO A 383 -17.62 -5.97 -36.63
CA PRO A 383 -18.22 -7.28 -36.40
C PRO A 383 -17.55 -8.37 -37.23
N CYS A 384 -17.38 -9.55 -36.57
CA CYS A 384 -16.92 -10.79 -37.14
C CYS A 384 -17.70 -11.96 -36.52
N PHE A 385 -17.15 -13.14 -36.49
CA PHE A 385 -17.81 -14.39 -36.09
C PHE A 385 -18.35 -14.38 -34.65
N GLY A 386 -17.69 -13.68 -33.70
CA GLY A 386 -18.02 -13.68 -32.26
C GLY A 386 -18.81 -12.48 -31.77
N THR A 387 -19.12 -11.50 -32.62
CA THR A 387 -19.76 -10.25 -32.18
C THR A 387 -21.24 -10.47 -31.87
N THR A 388 -21.68 -10.06 -30.67
CA THR A 388 -23.09 -10.18 -30.27
C THR A 388 -23.91 -8.95 -30.66
N LYS A 389 -25.24 -9.13 -30.72
CA LYS A 389 -26.15 -8.00 -31.02
C LYS A 389 -26.14 -6.93 -29.93
N ARG A 390 -25.96 -7.34 -28.64
CA ARG A 390 -25.97 -6.44 -27.48
C ARG A 390 -24.77 -5.51 -27.50
N THR A 391 -23.57 -6.03 -27.66
CA THR A 391 -22.35 -5.24 -27.68
C THR A 391 -22.28 -4.29 -28.87
N LYS A 392 -22.73 -4.74 -30.05
CA LYS A 392 -22.88 -3.88 -31.23
C LYS A 392 -23.85 -2.73 -30.95
N SER A 393 -25.02 -2.99 -30.37
CA SER A 393 -26.00 -1.96 -30.02
C SER A 393 -25.43 -0.96 -28.99
N ASN A 394 -24.64 -1.44 -28.01
CA ASN A 394 -24.00 -0.57 -27.04
C ASN A 394 -22.96 0.35 -27.67
N ALA A 395 -22.16 -0.15 -28.61
CA ALA A 395 -21.20 0.67 -29.34
C ALA A 395 -21.86 1.82 -30.10
N GLU A 396 -22.96 1.54 -30.83
CA GLU A 396 -23.73 2.53 -31.57
C GLU A 396 -24.33 3.59 -30.65
N LYS A 397 -25.04 3.18 -29.60
CA LYS A 397 -25.66 4.08 -28.62
C LYS A 397 -24.65 4.94 -27.86
N LEU A 398 -23.48 4.38 -27.50
CA LEU A 398 -22.40 5.16 -26.90
C LEU A 398 -21.91 6.26 -27.83
N ALA A 399 -21.69 5.93 -29.09
CA ALA A 399 -21.22 6.88 -30.08
C ALA A 399 -22.24 8.01 -30.33
N GLU A 400 -23.52 7.69 -30.36
CA GLU A 400 -24.61 8.68 -30.45
C GLU A 400 -24.68 9.57 -29.22
N ALA A 401 -24.68 8.96 -28.02
CA ALA A 401 -24.81 9.69 -26.76
C ALA A 401 -23.63 10.63 -26.47
N TYR A 402 -22.41 10.26 -26.87
CA TYR A 402 -21.24 11.14 -26.81
C TYR A 402 -21.10 12.08 -28.00
N ASN A 403 -21.97 11.97 -29.03
CA ASN A 403 -21.92 12.76 -30.28
C ASN A 403 -20.59 12.64 -31.03
N VAL A 404 -20.02 11.42 -31.08
CA VAL A 404 -18.80 11.11 -31.87
C VAL A 404 -19.14 10.54 -33.24
N SER A 405 -18.15 10.40 -34.11
CA SER A 405 -18.34 9.73 -35.42
C SER A 405 -18.32 8.22 -35.23
N PHE A 406 -19.24 7.50 -35.87
CA PHE A 406 -19.39 6.07 -35.80
C PHE A 406 -19.43 5.43 -37.19
N GLU A 407 -18.69 4.35 -37.36
CA GLU A 407 -18.68 3.55 -38.61
C GLU A 407 -18.69 2.06 -38.26
N GLU A 408 -19.46 1.28 -38.98
CA GLU A 408 -19.46 -0.19 -38.92
C GLU A 408 -18.71 -0.76 -40.12
N ILE A 409 -17.69 -1.57 -39.91
CA ILE A 409 -16.92 -2.25 -40.96
C ILE A 409 -16.96 -3.76 -40.68
N ASN A 410 -17.76 -4.50 -41.46
CA ASN A 410 -17.80 -5.96 -41.36
C ASN A 410 -16.52 -6.58 -41.94
N ILE A 411 -15.76 -7.28 -41.08
CA ILE A 411 -14.45 -7.85 -41.47
C ILE A 411 -14.51 -9.33 -41.84
N THR A 412 -15.68 -9.96 -41.82
CA THR A 412 -15.84 -11.41 -42.02
C THR A 412 -15.26 -11.85 -43.39
N ALA A 413 -15.51 -11.11 -44.45
CA ALA A 413 -15.00 -11.47 -45.78
C ALA A 413 -13.46 -11.39 -45.87
N ALA A 414 -12.86 -10.39 -45.26
CA ALA A 414 -11.41 -10.22 -45.22
C ALA A 414 -10.74 -11.34 -44.40
N VAL A 415 -11.31 -11.69 -43.24
CA VAL A 415 -10.79 -12.80 -42.38
C VAL A 415 -10.93 -14.14 -43.12
N ARG A 416 -12.05 -14.42 -43.79
CA ARG A 416 -12.20 -15.63 -44.60
C ARG A 416 -11.18 -15.72 -45.74
N GLN A 417 -10.94 -14.62 -46.46
CA GLN A 417 -9.90 -14.58 -47.49
C GLN A 417 -8.53 -14.90 -46.86
N HIS A 418 -8.23 -14.31 -45.68
CA HIS A 418 -7.00 -14.60 -44.99
C HIS A 418 -6.88 -16.07 -44.59
N PHE A 419 -7.94 -16.74 -44.11
CA PHE A 419 -7.93 -18.18 -43.83
C PHE A 419 -7.62 -19.01 -45.09
N ILE A 420 -8.20 -18.64 -46.23
CA ILE A 420 -7.88 -19.29 -47.52
C ILE A 420 -6.38 -19.13 -47.85
N ASP A 421 -5.83 -17.94 -47.70
CA ASP A 421 -4.44 -17.62 -48.04
C ASP A 421 -3.44 -18.41 -47.22
N ILE A 422 -3.73 -18.56 -45.91
CA ILE A 422 -2.88 -19.34 -44.98
C ILE A 422 -3.27 -20.83 -44.86
N LYS A 423 -4.26 -21.29 -45.61
CA LYS A 423 -4.81 -22.65 -45.58
C LYS A 423 -5.31 -23.10 -44.20
N HIS A 424 -5.93 -22.20 -43.46
CA HIS A 424 -6.55 -22.48 -42.18
C HIS A 424 -8.00 -22.92 -42.40
N ASP A 425 -8.42 -23.98 -41.70
CA ASP A 425 -9.81 -24.44 -41.71
C ASP A 425 -10.66 -23.61 -40.78
N GLU A 426 -11.68 -22.91 -41.31
CA GLU A 426 -12.59 -22.05 -40.53
C GLU A 426 -13.34 -22.81 -39.42
N SER A 427 -13.47 -24.15 -39.52
CA SER A 427 -14.10 -24.97 -38.49
C SER A 427 -13.22 -25.17 -37.23
N VAL A 428 -11.92 -24.89 -37.34
CA VAL A 428 -10.93 -25.03 -36.24
C VAL A 428 -10.82 -23.70 -35.51
N THR A 429 -11.50 -23.57 -34.38
CA THR A 429 -11.52 -22.34 -33.54
C THR A 429 -10.35 -22.28 -32.58
N ASP A 430 -9.13 -22.32 -33.13
CA ASP A 430 -7.89 -22.24 -32.38
C ASP A 430 -7.37 -20.80 -32.24
N ILE A 431 -6.15 -20.66 -31.69
CA ILE A 431 -5.49 -19.36 -31.52
C ILE A 431 -5.24 -18.62 -32.86
N THR A 432 -5.13 -19.35 -33.99
CA THR A 432 -5.00 -18.75 -35.33
C THR A 432 -6.31 -18.08 -35.72
N TYR A 433 -7.41 -18.74 -35.48
CA TYR A 433 -8.77 -18.24 -35.71
C TYR A 433 -9.03 -16.92 -34.95
N GLU A 434 -8.69 -16.88 -33.65
CA GLU A 434 -8.86 -15.70 -32.81
C GLU A 434 -7.93 -14.56 -33.24
N ASN A 435 -6.64 -14.85 -33.37
CA ASN A 435 -5.62 -13.83 -33.66
C ASN A 435 -5.78 -13.20 -35.06
N SER A 436 -6.31 -13.93 -36.04
CA SER A 436 -6.56 -13.38 -37.38
C SER A 436 -7.61 -12.27 -37.34
N GLN A 437 -8.67 -12.45 -36.57
CA GLN A 437 -9.70 -11.42 -36.38
C GLN A 437 -9.15 -10.19 -35.67
N ALA A 438 -8.40 -10.37 -34.59
CA ALA A 438 -7.81 -9.26 -33.82
C ALA A 438 -6.82 -8.44 -34.68
N ARG A 439 -5.97 -9.11 -35.49
CA ARG A 439 -5.03 -8.42 -36.39
C ARG A 439 -5.74 -7.69 -37.52
N GLU A 440 -6.81 -8.25 -38.08
CA GLU A 440 -7.62 -7.58 -39.12
C GLU A 440 -8.23 -6.28 -38.59
N ARG A 441 -8.79 -6.30 -37.37
CA ARG A 441 -9.28 -5.09 -36.68
C ARG A 441 -8.20 -4.05 -36.54
N THR A 442 -7.02 -4.40 -36.06
CA THR A 442 -5.90 -3.48 -35.89
C THR A 442 -5.40 -2.91 -37.23
N LYS A 443 -5.31 -3.75 -38.25
CA LYS A 443 -4.94 -3.30 -39.61
C LYS A 443 -5.89 -2.21 -40.13
N ILE A 444 -7.19 -2.37 -39.96
CA ILE A 444 -8.19 -1.37 -40.37
C ILE A 444 -8.02 -0.09 -39.58
N LEU A 445 -7.90 -0.15 -38.23
CA LEU A 445 -7.74 1.04 -37.40
C LEU A 445 -6.49 1.84 -37.79
N MET A 446 -5.35 1.17 -38.05
CA MET A 446 -4.11 1.81 -38.47
C MET A 446 -4.25 2.50 -39.85
N ASN A 447 -4.93 1.86 -40.79
CA ASN A 447 -5.17 2.45 -42.11
C ASN A 447 -6.16 3.62 -42.05
N LEU A 448 -7.20 3.54 -41.24
CA LEU A 448 -8.13 4.64 -41.01
C LEU A 448 -7.45 5.84 -40.35
N SER A 449 -6.53 5.60 -39.41
CA SER A 449 -5.76 6.69 -38.83
C SER A 449 -4.92 7.43 -39.86
N ASN A 450 -4.31 6.71 -40.79
CA ASN A 450 -3.60 7.33 -41.93
C ASN A 450 -4.55 8.14 -42.82
N LYS A 451 -5.73 7.57 -43.11
CA LYS A 451 -6.76 8.23 -43.96
C LYS A 451 -7.27 9.53 -43.33
N TYR A 452 -7.46 9.56 -42.02
CA TYR A 452 -7.97 10.73 -41.31
C TYR A 452 -6.87 11.65 -40.75
N GLY A 453 -5.59 11.29 -40.89
CA GLY A 453 -4.48 12.01 -40.27
C GLY A 453 -4.59 12.01 -38.76
N GLY A 454 -4.91 10.87 -38.18
CA GLY A 454 -5.22 10.70 -36.74
C GLY A 454 -4.28 9.77 -36.00
N LEU A 455 -4.58 9.53 -34.73
CA LEU A 455 -3.91 8.54 -33.89
C LEU A 455 -4.85 7.38 -33.56
N VAL A 456 -4.32 6.14 -33.60
CA VAL A 456 -5.04 4.96 -33.04
C VAL A 456 -4.91 4.96 -31.54
N ILE A 457 -6.04 4.92 -30.85
CA ILE A 457 -6.12 4.86 -29.39
C ILE A 457 -6.26 3.41 -28.93
N GLY A 458 -5.36 3.00 -28.02
CA GLY A 458 -5.35 1.67 -27.44
C GLY A 458 -6.33 1.55 -26.27
N THR A 459 -7.02 0.41 -26.23
CA THR A 459 -8.05 0.11 -25.24
C THR A 459 -7.59 -0.89 -24.16
N GLY A 460 -6.48 -1.63 -24.41
CA GLY A 460 -5.98 -2.68 -23.53
C GLY A 460 -5.62 -2.14 -22.14
N ASP A 461 -6.01 -2.87 -21.10
CA ASP A 461 -5.81 -2.52 -19.70
C ASP A 461 -4.57 -3.18 -19.07
N LEU A 462 -4.24 -2.78 -17.83
CA LEU A 462 -3.08 -3.26 -17.11
C LEU A 462 -3.14 -4.77 -16.81
N SER A 463 -4.32 -5.32 -16.51
CA SER A 463 -4.51 -6.72 -16.15
C SER A 463 -4.33 -7.63 -17.36
N GLU A 464 -4.85 -7.23 -18.52
CA GLU A 464 -4.61 -7.91 -19.80
C GLU A 464 -3.13 -7.93 -20.16
N LEU A 465 -2.44 -6.81 -19.97
CA LEU A 465 -1.00 -6.71 -20.18
C LEU A 465 -0.20 -7.59 -19.22
N ALA A 466 -0.62 -7.71 -17.96
CA ALA A 466 0.02 -8.57 -16.98
C ALA A 466 -0.07 -10.06 -17.38
N LEU A 467 -1.25 -10.50 -17.82
CA LEU A 467 -1.53 -11.85 -18.23
C LEU A 467 -1.11 -12.15 -19.70
N GLY A 468 -0.75 -11.11 -20.46
CA GLY A 468 -0.56 -11.21 -21.90
C GLY A 468 -1.83 -11.66 -22.64
N TRP A 469 -2.99 -11.30 -22.12
CA TRP A 469 -4.30 -11.60 -22.70
C TRP A 469 -4.66 -10.58 -23.79
N ALA A 470 -3.86 -10.56 -24.82
CA ALA A 470 -3.99 -9.74 -25.99
C ALA A 470 -3.24 -10.40 -27.17
N THR A 471 -3.71 -10.18 -28.39
CA THR A 471 -3.05 -10.69 -29.59
C THR A 471 -1.82 -9.84 -29.91
N TYR A 472 -0.64 -10.47 -29.96
CA TYR A 472 0.60 -9.80 -30.36
C TYR A 472 0.47 -9.22 -31.79
N ASN A 473 0.84 -7.96 -31.96
CA ASN A 473 0.65 -7.20 -33.19
C ASN A 473 -0.83 -7.15 -33.65
N GLY A 474 -1.73 -7.17 -32.70
CA GLY A 474 -3.17 -7.00 -32.85
C GLY A 474 -3.67 -5.92 -31.88
N ASP A 475 -4.64 -6.28 -31.07
CA ASP A 475 -5.29 -5.40 -30.08
C ASP A 475 -4.34 -4.83 -29.00
N HIS A 476 -3.16 -5.42 -28.78
CA HIS A 476 -2.15 -4.85 -27.88
C HIS A 476 -1.42 -3.64 -28.47
N MET A 477 -1.54 -3.38 -29.78
CA MET A 477 -0.84 -2.30 -30.48
C MET A 477 -1.74 -1.10 -30.72
N SER A 478 -1.17 0.08 -30.49
CA SER A 478 -1.80 1.38 -30.77
C SER A 478 -0.73 2.46 -30.88
N MET A 479 -1.15 3.69 -31.19
CA MET A 479 -0.24 4.84 -31.20
C MET A 479 -0.20 5.56 -29.84
N TYR A 480 -1.27 5.42 -29.04
CA TYR A 480 -1.32 5.89 -27.65
C TYR A 480 -2.33 5.05 -26.87
N ALA A 481 -1.89 4.43 -25.77
CA ALA A 481 -2.70 3.50 -24.96
C ALA A 481 -3.20 4.19 -23.69
N VAL A 482 -4.43 4.65 -23.67
CA VAL A 482 -4.98 5.45 -22.56
C VAL A 482 -5.25 4.63 -21.30
N ASN A 483 -5.52 3.33 -21.43
CA ASN A 483 -5.85 2.43 -20.30
C ASN A 483 -4.66 1.59 -19.79
N VAL A 484 -3.46 1.77 -20.32
CA VAL A 484 -2.27 0.92 -20.11
C VAL A 484 -1.89 0.74 -18.64
N SER A 485 -2.29 1.64 -17.76
CA SER A 485 -1.99 1.67 -16.34
C SER A 485 -3.24 1.46 -15.44
N ILE A 486 -4.38 1.13 -16.03
CA ILE A 486 -5.65 0.93 -15.34
C ILE A 486 -5.95 -0.57 -15.25
N PRO A 487 -6.01 -1.19 -14.07
CA PRO A 487 -6.37 -2.59 -13.93
C PRO A 487 -7.86 -2.83 -14.18
N LYS A 488 -8.22 -4.03 -14.62
CA LYS A 488 -9.60 -4.43 -14.96
C LYS A 488 -10.60 -4.13 -13.85
N THR A 489 -10.23 -4.39 -12.61
CA THR A 489 -11.08 -4.07 -11.45
C THR A 489 -11.39 -2.58 -11.36
N LEU A 490 -10.45 -1.69 -11.68
CA LEU A 490 -10.64 -0.24 -11.65
C LEU A 490 -11.40 0.30 -12.87
N VAL A 491 -11.26 -0.31 -14.06
CA VAL A 491 -12.02 0.07 -15.27
C VAL A 491 -13.51 0.14 -14.99
N ARG A 492 -14.04 -0.86 -14.28
CA ARG A 492 -15.46 -0.95 -13.91
C ARG A 492 -15.90 0.23 -13.03
N TYR A 493 -15.09 0.62 -12.05
CA TYR A 493 -15.40 1.76 -11.17
C TYR A 493 -15.32 3.10 -11.89
N LEU A 494 -14.39 3.28 -12.82
CA LEU A 494 -14.30 4.51 -13.63
C LEU A 494 -15.50 4.67 -14.55
N THR A 495 -15.93 3.58 -15.20
CA THR A 495 -17.15 3.58 -16.03
C THR A 495 -18.41 3.82 -15.19
N ALA A 496 -18.48 3.24 -13.97
CA ALA A 496 -19.59 3.49 -13.06
C ALA A 496 -19.65 4.95 -12.57
N TYR A 497 -18.49 5.54 -12.29
CA TYR A 497 -18.40 6.97 -11.95
C TYR A 497 -18.91 7.86 -13.10
N GLU A 498 -18.51 7.58 -14.34
CA GLU A 498 -19.00 8.32 -15.49
C GLU A 498 -20.52 8.18 -15.67
N ALA A 499 -21.06 6.98 -15.42
CA ALA A 499 -22.52 6.75 -15.42
C ALA A 499 -23.23 7.53 -14.30
N GLU A 500 -22.61 7.67 -13.13
CA GLU A 500 -23.16 8.42 -11.99
C GLU A 500 -23.32 9.91 -12.30
N ILE A 501 -22.32 10.51 -12.95
CA ILE A 501 -22.30 11.95 -13.30
C ILE A 501 -23.03 12.27 -14.61
N SER A 502 -23.40 11.25 -15.39
CA SER A 502 -24.13 11.39 -16.67
C SER A 502 -25.64 11.35 -16.46
N GLU A 503 -26.37 11.90 -17.43
CA GLU A 503 -27.84 11.91 -17.45
C GLU A 503 -28.39 11.27 -18.75
N GLY A 504 -29.69 11.01 -18.77
CA GLY A 504 -30.43 10.57 -19.95
C GLY A 504 -29.95 9.24 -20.54
N GLU A 505 -29.83 9.20 -21.87
CA GLU A 505 -29.47 8.00 -22.62
C GLU A 505 -28.03 7.54 -22.34
N LEU A 506 -27.09 8.46 -22.15
CA LEU A 506 -25.70 8.16 -21.83
C LEU A 506 -25.60 7.34 -20.53
N LYS A 507 -26.31 7.75 -19.49
CA LYS A 507 -26.35 6.99 -18.22
C LYS A 507 -26.87 5.58 -18.46
N THR A 508 -27.95 5.44 -19.23
CA THR A 508 -28.59 4.14 -19.47
C THR A 508 -27.67 3.17 -20.19
N VAL A 509 -26.98 3.63 -21.24
CA VAL A 509 -26.07 2.76 -22.01
C VAL A 509 -24.80 2.42 -21.22
N LEU A 510 -24.27 3.34 -20.42
CA LEU A 510 -23.11 3.04 -19.54
C LEU A 510 -23.45 1.98 -18.49
N LEU A 511 -24.66 2.01 -17.94
CA LEU A 511 -25.14 0.97 -17.03
C LEU A 511 -25.32 -0.39 -17.73
N ASP A 512 -25.78 -0.42 -18.98
CA ASP A 512 -25.87 -1.67 -19.76
C ASP A 512 -24.50 -2.26 -20.10
N VAL A 513 -23.51 -1.40 -20.40
CA VAL A 513 -22.11 -1.83 -20.56
C VAL A 513 -21.56 -2.47 -19.26
N LEU A 514 -21.86 -1.86 -18.10
CA LEU A 514 -21.45 -2.41 -16.80
C LEU A 514 -22.07 -3.77 -16.49
N ASP A 515 -23.26 -4.04 -17.01
CA ASP A 515 -23.98 -5.31 -16.84
C ASP A 515 -23.59 -6.37 -17.89
N THR A 516 -22.79 -6.00 -18.89
CA THR A 516 -22.35 -6.91 -19.95
C THR A 516 -21.14 -7.74 -19.48
N PRO A 517 -21.17 -9.08 -19.61
CA PRO A 517 -20.02 -9.94 -19.25
C PRO A 517 -18.77 -9.62 -20.08
N VAL A 518 -17.60 -9.71 -19.43
CA VAL A 518 -16.31 -9.50 -20.12
C VAL A 518 -15.99 -10.69 -21.02
N SER A 519 -15.82 -10.44 -22.33
CA SER A 519 -15.48 -11.45 -23.34
C SER A 519 -14.64 -10.85 -24.45
N PRO A 520 -13.70 -11.62 -25.04
CA PRO A 520 -12.94 -11.16 -26.22
C PRO A 520 -13.77 -11.16 -27.50
N GLU A 521 -14.97 -11.76 -27.50
CA GLU A 521 -15.89 -11.86 -28.67
C GLU A 521 -15.21 -12.34 -29.97
N LEU A 522 -14.32 -13.31 -29.85
CA LEU A 522 -13.58 -13.89 -30.98
C LEU A 522 -14.13 -15.25 -31.41
N LEU A 523 -14.77 -15.98 -30.49
CA LEU A 523 -15.42 -17.26 -30.78
C LEU A 523 -16.91 -17.06 -31.12
N PRO A 524 -17.48 -17.89 -32.00
CA PRO A 524 -18.91 -17.83 -32.32
C PRO A 524 -19.77 -17.92 -31.03
N PRO A 525 -20.90 -17.20 -30.96
CA PRO A 525 -21.81 -17.32 -29.82
C PRO A 525 -22.36 -18.77 -29.71
N ASP A 526 -22.87 -19.10 -28.53
CA ASP A 526 -23.51 -20.40 -28.29
C ASP A 526 -24.84 -20.54 -29.10
N LYS A 527 -25.50 -21.71 -28.97
CA LYS A 527 -26.74 -21.98 -29.68
C LYS A 527 -27.89 -21.03 -29.32
N ASN A 528 -27.79 -20.31 -28.22
CA ASN A 528 -28.78 -19.31 -27.75
C ASN A 528 -28.39 -17.88 -28.17
N GLY A 529 -27.27 -17.67 -28.83
CA GLY A 529 -26.77 -16.37 -29.23
C GLY A 529 -26.06 -15.63 -28.11
N GLU A 530 -25.72 -16.33 -27.01
CA GLU A 530 -25.00 -15.76 -25.86
C GLU A 530 -23.48 -15.95 -25.99
N ILE A 531 -22.72 -15.20 -25.19
CA ILE A 531 -21.25 -15.24 -25.17
C ILE A 531 -20.78 -16.64 -24.79
N ALA A 532 -20.17 -17.35 -25.73
CA ALA A 532 -19.69 -18.73 -25.56
C ALA A 532 -18.46 -18.84 -24.65
N GLN A 533 -17.63 -17.79 -24.57
CA GLN A 533 -16.38 -17.77 -23.80
C GLN A 533 -16.32 -16.55 -22.90
N LYS A 534 -16.39 -16.75 -21.60
CA LYS A 534 -16.07 -15.72 -20.63
C LYS A 534 -14.56 -15.72 -20.38
N THR A 535 -13.95 -14.57 -20.41
CA THR A 535 -12.50 -14.42 -20.19
C THR A 535 -12.06 -15.03 -18.87
N GLU A 536 -12.82 -14.83 -17.80
CA GLU A 536 -12.49 -15.33 -16.46
C GLU A 536 -12.54 -16.86 -16.32
N ASP A 537 -13.27 -17.55 -17.19
CA ASP A 537 -13.28 -19.03 -17.21
C ASP A 537 -11.95 -19.61 -17.71
N VAL A 538 -11.24 -18.85 -18.56
CA VAL A 538 -9.97 -19.26 -19.17
C VAL A 538 -8.76 -18.79 -18.36
N VAL A 539 -8.74 -17.52 -17.99
CA VAL A 539 -7.58 -16.92 -17.32
C VAL A 539 -7.74 -16.83 -15.81
N GLY A 540 -8.95 -16.94 -15.27
CA GLY A 540 -9.29 -16.77 -13.86
C GLY A 540 -9.84 -15.40 -13.51
N PRO A 541 -10.36 -15.26 -12.28
CA PRO A 541 -10.95 -14.01 -11.80
C PRO A 541 -9.94 -12.85 -11.80
N TYR A 542 -10.28 -11.74 -12.47
CA TYR A 542 -9.42 -10.56 -12.53
C TYR A 542 -9.11 -9.97 -11.15
N GLU A 543 -10.02 -10.05 -10.20
CA GLU A 543 -9.76 -9.57 -8.84
C GLU A 543 -8.59 -10.29 -8.16
N LEU A 544 -8.41 -11.60 -8.40
CA LEU A 544 -7.26 -12.34 -7.91
C LEU A 544 -5.99 -11.92 -8.64
N HIS A 545 -6.05 -11.75 -9.96
CA HIS A 545 -4.89 -11.33 -10.76
C HIS A 545 -4.43 -9.93 -10.42
N ASP A 546 -5.35 -8.98 -10.25
CA ASP A 546 -5.03 -7.61 -9.84
C ASP A 546 -4.44 -7.58 -8.43
N PHE A 547 -4.95 -8.39 -7.51
CA PHE A 547 -4.36 -8.58 -6.19
C PHE A 547 -2.93 -9.11 -6.28
N PHE A 548 -2.69 -10.17 -7.07
CA PHE A 548 -1.35 -10.73 -7.26
C PHE A 548 -0.41 -9.72 -7.91
N LEU A 549 -0.86 -9.05 -8.97
CA LEU A 549 -0.11 -8.03 -9.68
C LEU A 549 0.34 -6.90 -8.76
N TYR A 550 -0.58 -6.40 -7.92
CA TYR A 550 -0.30 -5.33 -6.99
C TYR A 550 0.85 -5.69 -6.03
N TYR A 551 0.73 -6.83 -5.36
CA TYR A 551 1.75 -7.23 -4.38
C TYR A 551 3.05 -7.70 -5.03
N PHE A 552 2.98 -8.32 -6.20
CA PHE A 552 4.15 -8.78 -6.93
C PHE A 552 4.98 -7.60 -7.49
N VAL A 553 4.35 -6.68 -8.20
CA VAL A 553 5.06 -5.58 -8.87
C VAL A 553 5.32 -4.42 -7.91
N ARG A 554 4.31 -3.98 -7.16
CA ARG A 554 4.44 -2.80 -6.30
C ARG A 554 5.38 -3.03 -5.11
N PHE A 555 5.35 -4.20 -4.50
CA PHE A 555 6.13 -4.48 -3.30
C PHE A 555 7.22 -5.54 -3.49
N GLY A 556 7.19 -6.32 -4.56
CA GLY A 556 8.14 -7.41 -4.78
C GLY A 556 7.98 -8.54 -3.76
N PHE A 557 6.75 -8.79 -3.33
CA PHE A 557 6.48 -9.87 -2.38
C PHE A 557 6.73 -11.22 -3.02
N THR A 558 7.19 -12.17 -2.21
CA THR A 558 7.37 -13.55 -2.62
C THR A 558 6.03 -14.23 -2.89
N PRO A 559 5.97 -15.23 -3.78
CA PRO A 559 4.74 -15.97 -4.07
C PRO A 559 4.06 -16.55 -2.83
N SER A 560 4.82 -17.06 -1.88
CA SER A 560 4.31 -17.60 -0.62
C SER A 560 3.66 -16.53 0.25
N LYS A 561 4.24 -15.31 0.30
CA LYS A 561 3.64 -14.17 1.01
C LYS A 561 2.37 -13.69 0.31
N ILE A 562 2.37 -13.58 -1.02
CA ILE A 562 1.18 -13.23 -1.81
C ILE A 562 0.06 -14.24 -1.57
N TYR A 563 0.37 -15.54 -1.60
CA TYR A 563 -0.58 -16.60 -1.33
C TYR A 563 -1.16 -16.51 0.10
N TYR A 564 -0.30 -16.25 1.09
CA TYR A 564 -0.72 -16.05 2.48
C TYR A 564 -1.71 -14.88 2.61
N LEU A 565 -1.41 -13.73 2.01
CA LEU A 565 -2.29 -12.57 2.00
C LEU A 565 -3.60 -12.83 1.26
N ALA A 566 -3.54 -13.49 0.11
CA ALA A 566 -4.74 -13.81 -0.67
C ALA A 566 -5.69 -14.75 0.10
N LYS A 567 -5.16 -15.78 0.78
CA LYS A 567 -5.97 -16.65 1.66
C LYS A 567 -6.68 -15.87 2.76
N HIS A 568 -6.01 -14.85 3.31
CA HIS A 568 -6.58 -14.01 4.35
C HIS A 568 -7.65 -13.07 3.79
N SER A 569 -7.36 -12.39 2.67
CA SER A 569 -8.27 -11.40 2.06
C SER A 569 -9.51 -12.01 1.43
N PHE A 570 -9.37 -13.18 0.82
CA PHE A 570 -10.46 -13.86 0.09
C PHE A 570 -11.07 -15.02 0.88
N ALA A 571 -10.84 -15.07 2.20
CA ALA A 571 -11.46 -16.09 3.06
C ALA A 571 -13.00 -16.09 2.91
N GLY A 572 -13.58 -17.26 2.67
CA GLY A 572 -15.02 -17.41 2.43
C GLY A 572 -15.49 -17.15 1.00
N LYS A 573 -14.64 -16.56 0.13
CA LYS A 573 -14.95 -16.31 -1.29
C LYS A 573 -14.33 -17.36 -2.21
N TYR A 574 -13.04 -17.67 -1.99
CA TYR A 574 -12.31 -18.70 -2.73
C TYR A 574 -11.65 -19.70 -1.78
N ASN A 575 -11.60 -20.96 -2.18
CA ASN A 575 -10.83 -21.95 -1.45
C ASN A 575 -9.32 -21.81 -1.76
N ASN A 576 -8.50 -22.40 -0.92
CA ASN A 576 -7.05 -22.29 -1.01
C ASN A 576 -6.47 -22.85 -2.33
N ASP A 577 -7.03 -23.93 -2.85
CA ASP A 577 -6.57 -24.56 -4.09
C ASP A 577 -6.86 -23.66 -5.31
N THR A 578 -8.02 -23.03 -5.33
CA THR A 578 -8.38 -22.05 -6.35
C THR A 578 -7.42 -20.86 -6.34
N ILE A 579 -7.11 -20.29 -5.17
CA ILE A 579 -6.15 -19.19 -5.04
C ILE A 579 -4.76 -19.64 -5.52
N LYS A 580 -4.29 -20.83 -5.10
CA LYS A 580 -2.99 -21.38 -5.52
C LYS A 580 -2.94 -21.62 -7.04
N LYS A 581 -3.99 -22.23 -7.61
CA LYS A 581 -4.12 -22.45 -9.06
C LYS A 581 -3.94 -21.15 -9.85
N TRP A 582 -4.67 -20.10 -9.48
CA TRP A 582 -4.64 -18.86 -10.23
C TRP A 582 -3.36 -18.04 -9.98
N LEU A 583 -2.72 -18.16 -8.81
CA LEU A 583 -1.41 -17.56 -8.59
C LEU A 583 -0.34 -18.23 -9.45
N VAL A 584 -0.35 -19.57 -9.57
CA VAL A 584 0.54 -20.31 -10.48
C VAL A 584 0.29 -19.88 -11.94
N THR A 585 -0.97 -19.75 -12.34
CA THR A 585 -1.34 -19.28 -13.68
C THR A 585 -0.85 -17.88 -13.93
N PHE A 586 -1.06 -16.95 -12.97
CA PHE A 586 -0.55 -15.58 -13.03
C PHE A 586 0.96 -15.55 -13.25
N LEU A 587 1.73 -16.25 -12.42
CA LEU A 587 3.19 -16.28 -12.53
C LEU A 587 3.66 -16.83 -13.88
N LYS A 588 3.12 -17.97 -14.32
CA LYS A 588 3.46 -18.58 -15.62
C LYS A 588 3.19 -17.62 -16.77
N ARG A 589 2.01 -17.01 -16.80
CA ARG A 589 1.63 -16.06 -17.86
C ARG A 589 2.43 -14.78 -17.78
N PHE A 590 2.59 -14.22 -16.57
CA PHE A 590 3.35 -12.99 -16.37
C PHE A 590 4.78 -13.09 -16.92
N PHE A 591 5.44 -14.21 -16.73
CA PHE A 591 6.79 -14.44 -17.27
C PHE A 591 6.78 -14.76 -18.77
N SER A 592 5.99 -15.74 -19.22
CA SER A 592 5.99 -16.18 -20.62
C SER A 592 5.50 -15.12 -21.61
N GLN A 593 4.69 -14.16 -21.16
CA GLN A 593 4.12 -13.12 -22.02
C GLN A 593 4.90 -11.80 -21.97
N GLN A 594 6.09 -11.76 -21.38
CA GLN A 594 6.91 -10.55 -21.28
C GLN A 594 7.23 -9.94 -22.66
N PHE A 595 7.47 -10.76 -23.68
CA PHE A 595 7.79 -10.26 -25.02
C PHE A 595 6.74 -9.29 -25.59
N LYS A 596 5.46 -9.46 -25.21
CA LYS A 596 4.39 -8.52 -25.60
C LYS A 596 4.56 -7.16 -24.92
N ARG A 597 5.02 -7.15 -23.67
CA ARG A 597 5.23 -5.91 -22.91
C ARG A 597 6.46 -5.14 -23.35
N SER A 598 7.43 -5.79 -23.97
CA SER A 598 8.66 -5.14 -24.45
C SER A 598 8.41 -4.07 -25.52
N CYS A 599 7.28 -4.16 -26.24
CA CYS A 599 6.89 -3.22 -27.30
C CYS A 599 5.59 -2.46 -26.99
N LEU A 600 5.29 -2.22 -25.71
CA LEU A 600 4.09 -1.48 -25.34
C LEU A 600 4.06 -0.07 -25.93
N PRO A 601 2.90 0.38 -26.44
CA PRO A 601 2.67 1.77 -26.82
C PRO A 601 2.91 2.73 -25.64
N ASP A 602 3.11 4.01 -25.96
CA ASP A 602 3.09 5.07 -24.96
C ASP A 602 1.70 5.21 -24.34
N GLY A 603 1.68 5.54 -23.07
CA GLY A 603 0.45 5.80 -22.32
C GLY A 603 0.75 6.34 -20.92
N PRO A 604 -0.20 7.00 -20.26
CA PRO A 604 0.04 7.66 -18.99
C PRO A 604 0.17 6.64 -17.85
N LYS A 605 1.14 6.89 -16.96
CA LYS A 605 1.16 6.23 -15.66
C LYS A 605 0.19 6.95 -14.73
N VAL A 606 -0.85 6.25 -14.29
CA VAL A 606 -1.89 6.80 -13.41
C VAL A 606 -1.76 6.27 -11.98
N GLY A 607 -1.63 4.96 -11.84
CA GLY A 607 -1.54 4.28 -10.55
C GLY A 607 -0.09 4.04 -10.08
N SER A 608 0.02 3.34 -8.93
CA SER A 608 1.31 2.96 -8.34
C SER A 608 2.02 1.82 -9.08
N VAL A 609 1.36 1.19 -10.06
CA VAL A 609 1.89 0.09 -10.88
C VAL A 609 1.66 0.38 -12.36
N THR A 610 2.70 0.21 -13.16
CA THR A 610 2.61 0.09 -14.63
C THR A 610 3.59 -0.96 -15.13
N LEU A 611 3.31 -1.55 -16.26
CA LEU A 611 4.16 -2.59 -16.87
C LEU A 611 4.96 -2.07 -18.06
N SER A 612 4.96 -0.75 -18.27
CA SER A 612 5.79 -0.12 -19.30
C SER A 612 7.28 -0.32 -19.03
N PRO A 613 8.07 -0.80 -20.00
CA PRO A 613 9.52 -0.94 -19.86
C PRO A 613 10.24 0.41 -19.71
N ARG A 614 9.55 1.51 -20.01
CA ARG A 614 10.02 2.89 -19.79
C ARG A 614 9.77 3.41 -18.38
N SER A 615 9.01 2.66 -17.56
CA SER A 615 8.62 3.05 -16.19
C SER A 615 8.95 1.96 -15.15
N ASP A 616 7.96 1.28 -14.58
CA ASP A 616 8.14 0.48 -13.36
C ASP A 616 8.71 -0.93 -13.58
N TRP A 617 8.53 -1.52 -14.78
CA TRP A 617 8.85 -2.93 -14.97
C TRP A 617 9.74 -3.18 -16.20
N ARG A 618 10.97 -3.64 -15.93
CA ARG A 618 11.91 -4.10 -16.95
C ARG A 618 12.32 -5.53 -16.65
N MET A 619 11.93 -6.45 -17.51
CA MET A 619 12.23 -7.87 -17.37
C MET A 619 12.67 -8.41 -18.73
N PRO A 620 13.72 -9.27 -18.81
CA PRO A 620 14.03 -9.98 -20.04
C PRO A 620 12.91 -10.95 -20.42
N SER A 621 12.64 -11.08 -21.71
CA SER A 621 11.53 -11.92 -22.21
C SER A 621 11.77 -13.43 -22.02
N ASP A 622 12.99 -13.84 -21.80
CA ASP A 622 13.46 -15.22 -21.60
C ASP A 622 13.75 -15.55 -20.13
N ALA A 623 13.27 -14.73 -19.19
CA ALA A 623 13.39 -15.02 -17.77
C ALA A 623 12.61 -16.27 -17.36
N SER A 624 13.27 -17.15 -16.60
CA SER A 624 12.63 -18.36 -16.04
C SER A 624 11.77 -18.03 -14.82
N VAL A 625 10.56 -18.57 -14.78
CA VAL A 625 9.62 -18.48 -13.64
C VAL A 625 9.89 -19.51 -12.54
N ARG A 626 10.83 -20.45 -12.77
CA ARG A 626 10.95 -21.66 -11.97
C ARG A 626 11.10 -21.41 -10.47
N ILE A 627 11.99 -20.52 -10.07
CA ILE A 627 12.26 -20.27 -8.63
C ILE A 627 11.03 -19.73 -7.89
N TRP A 628 10.15 -18.98 -8.56
CA TRP A 628 8.88 -18.50 -7.97
C TRP A 628 7.85 -19.62 -7.83
N LEU A 629 7.84 -20.60 -8.76
CA LEU A 629 6.95 -21.77 -8.66
C LEU A 629 7.45 -22.76 -7.61
N ASP A 630 8.76 -23.03 -7.57
CA ASP A 630 9.38 -23.91 -6.59
C ASP A 630 9.10 -23.43 -5.16
N GLU A 631 9.08 -22.10 -4.91
CA GLU A 631 8.74 -21.54 -3.61
C GLU A 631 7.28 -21.84 -3.19
N LEU A 632 6.33 -21.86 -4.15
CA LEU A 632 4.93 -22.20 -3.88
C LEU A 632 4.69 -23.69 -3.67
N GLU A 633 5.50 -24.55 -4.30
CA GLU A 633 5.38 -26.00 -4.16
C GLU A 633 5.85 -26.48 -2.79
N ASN A 634 6.81 -25.76 -2.19
CA ASN A 634 7.39 -26.07 -0.86
C ASN A 634 6.53 -25.52 0.31
N GLN A 635 5.31 -25.05 0.06
CA GLN A 635 4.39 -24.46 1.08
C GLN A 635 3.33 -25.47 1.57
#